data_f0369016f7e6827946c9d453220ba24c
#
_entry.id   f0369016f7e6827946c9d453220ba24c
#
_cell.length_a   1.000
_cell.length_b   1.000
_cell.length_c   1.000
_cell.angle_alpha   90.00
_cell.angle_beta   90.00
_cell.angle_gamma   90.00
#
_symmetry.space_group_name_H-M   'P 1'
#
loop_
_entity.id
_entity.type
_entity.pdbx_description
1 polymer ?
#
loop_
_entity_poly.entity_id
_entity_poly.type
_entity_poly.pdbx_seq_one_letter_code
_entity_poly.pdbx_strand_id
1 'polypeptide(L)'
;MSVQIIVDSTVDMPERMKDRFRIVPLTVHFGAEEYIDGVTIDKHRFYERLVESDELPTTSQASPAAFDAIFSDVASVGDSAVVVTIASKFSGTYQSACIAAAEYGNIYVVDSKSAAIGSGILAEYALECADKGMDAKTIAETLEKKRDEICLIALLDTLEYLKKGGRISKTVAFAGGLLNIKPVITVVDGEIQVIGKARGSKQGNNLLVQKIHESGGIDFDEPIILGYSGLSDSYLKKYVEDSRDIWQDKADSLDSTLICSVIGTHTGPGVVAVAFFKKG
;
A
#
# COMPACT_ATOMS: atom_id res chain seq x y z
N MET A 1 -27.28 12.23 -1.48
CA MET A 1 -26.37 11.19 -2.00
C MET A 1 -24.98 11.62 -1.64
N SER A 2 -24.30 10.85 -0.81
CA SER A 2 -22.89 11.06 -0.51
C SER A 2 -22.04 10.08 -1.34
N VAL A 3 -20.74 10.37 -1.48
CA VAL A 3 -19.80 9.45 -2.09
C VAL A 3 -18.98 8.81 -0.98
N GLN A 4 -19.05 7.46 -0.88
CA GLN A 4 -18.26 6.70 0.07
C GLN A 4 -16.98 6.18 -0.61
N ILE A 5 -15.86 6.24 0.09
CA ILE A 5 -14.61 5.66 -0.40
C ILE A 5 -14.41 4.31 0.31
N ILE A 6 -14.29 3.26 -0.51
CA ILE A 6 -14.10 1.88 -0.06
C ILE A 6 -12.70 1.45 -0.47
N VAL A 7 -12.01 0.75 0.41
CA VAL A 7 -10.66 0.22 0.15
C VAL A 7 -10.56 -1.24 0.59
N ASP A 8 -9.61 -1.97 0.05
CA ASP A 8 -9.24 -3.24 0.65
C ASP A 8 -8.19 -3.06 1.76
N SER A 9 -7.99 -4.07 2.61
CA SER A 9 -7.10 -3.95 3.77
C SER A 9 -5.61 -3.82 3.46
N THR A 10 -5.22 -3.96 2.19
CA THR A 10 -3.83 -3.71 1.76
C THR A 10 -3.53 -2.23 1.52
N VAL A 11 -4.56 -1.38 1.53
CA VAL A 11 -4.42 0.06 1.39
C VAL A 11 -4.01 0.63 2.74
N ASP A 12 -2.71 0.85 2.91
CA ASP A 12 -2.16 1.38 4.16
C ASP A 12 -2.30 2.90 4.22
N MET A 13 -2.90 3.38 5.30
CA MET A 13 -3.17 4.79 5.55
C MET A 13 -2.84 5.16 6.99
N PRO A 14 -2.61 6.45 7.29
CA PRO A 14 -2.47 6.94 8.66
C PRO A 14 -3.73 6.65 9.49
N GLU A 15 -3.55 6.37 10.79
CA GLU A 15 -4.66 6.02 11.68
C GLU A 15 -5.75 7.11 11.74
N ARG A 16 -5.37 8.40 11.62
CA ARG A 16 -6.30 9.54 11.57
C ARG A 16 -7.37 9.45 10.47
N MET A 17 -7.12 8.63 9.45
CA MET A 17 -8.01 8.51 8.28
C MET A 17 -8.85 7.25 8.28
N LYS A 18 -8.54 6.28 9.13
CA LYS A 18 -9.11 4.93 9.08
C LYS A 18 -10.65 4.93 9.10
N ASP A 19 -11.25 5.77 9.93
CA ASP A 19 -12.71 5.87 10.07
C ASP A 19 -13.41 6.56 8.88
N ARG A 20 -12.63 7.12 7.95
CA ARG A 20 -13.14 7.76 6.73
C ARG A 20 -13.41 6.76 5.61
N PHE A 21 -12.91 5.53 5.74
CA PHE A 21 -13.01 4.48 4.73
C PHE A 21 -13.86 3.31 5.21
N ARG A 22 -14.52 2.66 4.27
CA ARG A 22 -15.04 1.30 4.48
C ARG A 22 -13.97 0.32 3.97
N ILE A 23 -13.59 -0.64 4.81
CA ILE A 23 -12.46 -1.55 4.52
C ILE A 23 -12.98 -2.95 4.26
N VAL A 24 -12.63 -3.52 3.11
CA VAL A 24 -12.87 -4.94 2.76
C VAL A 24 -11.60 -5.73 3.11
N PRO A 25 -11.66 -6.62 4.12
CA PRO A 25 -10.46 -7.31 4.56
C PRO A 25 -10.04 -8.45 3.64
N LEU A 26 -8.73 -8.63 3.49
CA LEU A 26 -8.10 -9.83 2.97
C LEU A 26 -7.78 -10.80 4.13
N THR A 27 -7.25 -11.97 3.79
CA THR A 27 -6.95 -13.02 4.75
C THR A 27 -5.46 -13.36 4.76
N VAL A 28 -4.92 -13.63 5.95
CA VAL A 28 -3.56 -14.16 6.17
C VAL A 28 -3.67 -15.54 6.79
N HIS A 29 -2.86 -16.48 6.33
CA HIS A 29 -2.81 -17.86 6.83
C HIS A 29 -1.43 -18.16 7.41
N PHE A 30 -1.39 -18.65 8.66
CA PHE A 30 -0.22 -19.25 9.28
C PHE A 30 -0.46 -20.76 9.39
N GLY A 31 0.07 -21.55 8.45
CA GLY A 31 -0.25 -22.96 8.34
C GLY A 31 -1.75 -23.18 8.13
N ALA A 32 -2.42 -23.86 9.05
CA ALA A 32 -3.88 -24.11 9.02
C ALA A 32 -4.71 -23.00 9.68
N GLU A 33 -4.10 -22.04 10.33
CA GLU A 33 -4.81 -20.96 11.01
C GLU A 33 -5.08 -19.80 10.05
N GLU A 34 -6.32 -19.32 10.03
CA GLU A 34 -6.79 -18.24 9.19
C GLU A 34 -7.07 -16.97 10.02
N TYR A 35 -6.59 -15.82 9.52
CA TYR A 35 -6.76 -14.53 10.16
C TYR A 35 -7.25 -13.50 9.16
N ILE A 36 -8.28 -12.76 9.57
CA ILE A 36 -8.84 -11.65 8.80
C ILE A 36 -8.03 -10.39 9.15
N ASP A 37 -7.35 -9.81 8.15
CA ASP A 37 -6.45 -8.67 8.30
C ASP A 37 -7.14 -7.45 8.89
N GLY A 38 -6.62 -6.94 10.00
CA GLY A 38 -7.18 -5.81 10.74
C GLY A 38 -8.46 -6.12 11.55
N VAL A 39 -8.94 -7.37 11.54
CA VAL A 39 -10.16 -7.80 12.26
C VAL A 39 -9.84 -8.85 13.33
N THR A 40 -9.27 -10.00 12.93
CA THR A 40 -8.89 -11.08 13.87
C THR A 40 -7.40 -11.12 14.17
N ILE A 41 -6.61 -10.37 13.43
CA ILE A 41 -5.21 -10.10 13.71
C ILE A 41 -4.92 -8.62 13.42
N ASP A 42 -4.36 -7.91 14.38
CA ASP A 42 -3.84 -6.56 14.17
C ASP A 42 -2.41 -6.59 13.63
N LYS A 43 -1.94 -5.43 13.13
CA LYS A 43 -0.62 -5.30 12.50
C LYS A 43 0.53 -5.67 13.45
N HIS A 44 0.48 -5.28 14.74
CA HIS A 44 1.54 -5.58 15.71
C HIS A 44 1.61 -7.07 16.01
N ARG A 45 0.46 -7.69 16.30
CA ARG A 45 0.38 -9.12 16.55
C ARG A 45 0.82 -9.95 15.36
N PHE A 46 0.53 -9.48 14.13
CA PHE A 46 1.02 -10.13 12.92
C PHE A 46 2.55 -10.14 12.87
N TYR A 47 3.23 -9.00 13.10
CA TYR A 47 4.69 -8.95 13.04
C TYR A 47 5.37 -9.70 14.18
N GLU A 48 4.78 -9.74 15.39
CA GLU A 48 5.26 -10.62 16.46
C GLU A 48 5.28 -12.08 15.97
N ARG A 49 4.15 -12.54 15.44
CA ARG A 49 4.00 -13.89 14.95
C ARG A 49 4.89 -14.20 13.73
N LEU A 50 5.04 -13.24 12.81
CA LEU A 50 5.90 -13.40 11.64
C LEU A 50 7.36 -13.64 12.02
N VAL A 51 7.84 -12.95 13.05
CA VAL A 51 9.23 -13.09 13.53
C VAL A 51 9.44 -14.39 14.32
N GLU A 52 8.41 -14.86 15.03
CA GLU A 52 8.44 -16.09 15.82
C GLU A 52 8.24 -17.37 14.97
N SER A 53 7.64 -17.24 13.78
CA SER A 53 7.28 -18.40 12.94
C SER A 53 8.43 -18.86 12.08
N ASP A 54 8.67 -20.17 12.06
CA ASP A 54 9.60 -20.83 11.12
C ASP A 54 9.00 -20.92 9.70
N GLU A 55 7.68 -20.90 9.58
CA GLU A 55 6.95 -20.97 8.31
C GLU A 55 6.44 -19.58 7.89
N LEU A 56 6.65 -19.25 6.61
CA LEU A 56 6.13 -18.01 6.07
C LEU A 56 4.61 -18.11 5.88
N PRO A 57 3.86 -17.08 6.31
CA PRO A 57 2.43 -17.03 6.06
C PRO A 57 2.12 -16.90 4.56
N THR A 58 0.86 -17.18 4.21
CA THR A 58 0.30 -16.95 2.88
C THR A 58 -0.92 -16.03 2.98
N THR A 59 -1.40 -15.53 1.83
CA THR A 59 -2.53 -14.61 1.80
C THR A 59 -3.58 -15.04 0.78
N SER A 60 -4.84 -14.71 1.07
CA SER A 60 -5.96 -14.85 0.15
C SER A 60 -6.59 -13.49 -0.15
N GLN A 61 -7.03 -13.32 -1.41
CA GLN A 61 -7.74 -12.12 -1.84
C GLN A 61 -9.09 -11.95 -1.15
N ALA A 62 -9.62 -10.73 -1.11
CA ALA A 62 -11.00 -10.50 -0.71
C ALA A 62 -11.97 -11.14 -1.73
N SER A 63 -13.04 -11.77 -1.24
CA SER A 63 -14.04 -12.42 -2.09
C SER A 63 -15.03 -11.42 -2.69
N PRO A 64 -15.68 -11.72 -3.82
CA PRO A 64 -16.79 -10.91 -4.33
C PRO A 64 -17.91 -10.70 -3.29
N ALA A 65 -18.23 -11.73 -2.49
CA ALA A 65 -19.26 -11.63 -1.45
C ALA A 65 -18.88 -10.63 -0.32
N ALA A 66 -17.57 -10.50 0.00
CA ALA A 66 -17.13 -9.51 0.99
C ALA A 66 -17.32 -8.07 0.48
N PHE A 67 -17.12 -7.82 -0.80
CA PHE A 67 -17.42 -6.54 -1.44
C PHE A 67 -18.92 -6.29 -1.54
N ASP A 68 -19.70 -7.30 -1.98
CA ASP A 68 -21.15 -7.21 -2.14
C ASP A 68 -21.85 -6.80 -0.86
N ALA A 69 -21.43 -7.33 0.29
CA ALA A 69 -21.98 -6.96 1.59
C ALA A 69 -21.87 -5.44 1.86
N ILE A 70 -20.73 -4.82 1.54
CA ILE A 70 -20.53 -3.37 1.70
C ILE A 70 -21.29 -2.60 0.61
N PHE A 71 -21.31 -3.09 -0.62
CA PHE A 71 -21.97 -2.42 -1.75
C PHE A 71 -23.49 -2.38 -1.56
N SER A 72 -24.07 -3.46 -1.05
CA SER A 72 -25.50 -3.52 -0.70
C SER A 72 -25.88 -2.47 0.35
N ASP A 73 -25.04 -2.28 1.38
CA ASP A 73 -25.24 -1.23 2.38
C ASP A 73 -25.23 0.16 1.75
N VAL A 74 -24.23 0.47 0.91
CA VAL A 74 -24.11 1.76 0.22
C VAL A 74 -25.32 2.01 -0.67
N ALA A 75 -25.74 1.02 -1.46
CA ALA A 75 -26.88 1.14 -2.35
C ALA A 75 -28.20 1.31 -1.57
N SER A 76 -28.36 0.65 -0.42
CA SER A 76 -29.59 0.70 0.40
C SER A 76 -29.92 2.11 0.92
N VAL A 77 -28.91 2.93 1.14
CA VAL A 77 -29.05 4.34 1.59
C VAL A 77 -29.06 5.34 0.43
N GLY A 78 -28.93 4.85 -0.82
CA GLY A 78 -28.93 5.67 -2.02
C GLY A 78 -27.64 6.45 -2.24
N ASP A 79 -26.53 6.05 -1.60
CA ASP A 79 -25.21 6.64 -1.80
C ASP A 79 -24.49 6.01 -3.01
N SER A 80 -23.41 6.65 -3.44
CA SER A 80 -22.49 6.13 -4.45
C SER A 80 -21.15 5.75 -3.80
N ALA A 81 -20.35 4.93 -4.47
CA ALA A 81 -19.01 4.62 -3.95
C ALA A 81 -17.94 4.59 -5.03
N VAL A 82 -16.71 4.92 -4.59
CA VAL A 82 -15.47 4.64 -5.33
C VAL A 82 -14.67 3.63 -4.52
N VAL A 83 -14.24 2.56 -5.18
CA VAL A 83 -13.49 1.47 -4.59
C VAL A 83 -12.05 1.53 -5.08
N VAL A 84 -11.09 1.72 -4.19
CA VAL A 84 -9.65 1.68 -4.53
C VAL A 84 -9.07 0.37 -4.02
N THR A 85 -8.54 -0.44 -4.93
CA THR A 85 -7.96 -1.75 -4.58
C THR A 85 -6.45 -1.78 -4.83
N ILE A 86 -5.78 -2.75 -4.20
CA ILE A 86 -4.43 -3.15 -4.59
C ILE A 86 -4.36 -3.43 -6.09
N ALA A 87 -3.18 -3.24 -6.68
CA ALA A 87 -2.93 -3.54 -8.09
C ALA A 87 -3.44 -4.93 -8.50
N SER A 88 -4.15 -4.98 -9.61
CA SER A 88 -4.71 -6.20 -10.20
C SER A 88 -3.65 -7.26 -10.52
N LYS A 89 -2.40 -6.85 -10.74
CA LYS A 89 -1.26 -7.76 -10.98
C LYS A 89 -0.74 -8.42 -9.69
N PHE A 90 -1.03 -7.88 -8.50
CA PHE A 90 -0.62 -8.47 -7.23
C PHE A 90 -1.66 -9.42 -6.64
N SER A 91 -2.95 -9.15 -6.89
CA SER A 91 -4.06 -9.88 -6.27
C SER A 91 -5.30 -9.86 -7.16
N GLY A 92 -6.08 -10.94 -7.11
CA GLY A 92 -7.41 -10.98 -7.73
C GLY A 92 -8.46 -10.12 -7.01
N THR A 93 -8.09 -9.37 -5.97
CA THR A 93 -9.00 -8.50 -5.19
C THR A 93 -9.70 -7.47 -6.08
N TYR A 94 -8.98 -6.83 -7.02
CA TYR A 94 -9.56 -5.94 -8.02
C TYR A 94 -10.67 -6.63 -8.81
N GLN A 95 -10.40 -7.83 -9.33
CA GLN A 95 -11.38 -8.58 -10.10
C GLN A 95 -12.60 -8.99 -9.26
N SER A 96 -12.38 -9.35 -7.97
CA SER A 96 -13.47 -9.63 -7.04
C SER A 96 -14.37 -8.41 -6.83
N ALA A 97 -13.79 -7.22 -6.66
CA ALA A 97 -14.54 -5.98 -6.54
C ALA A 97 -15.34 -5.66 -7.83
N CYS A 98 -14.74 -5.84 -9.01
CA CYS A 98 -15.43 -5.64 -10.30
C CYS A 98 -16.61 -6.59 -10.48
N ILE A 99 -16.46 -7.87 -10.10
CA ILE A 99 -17.56 -8.86 -10.16
C ILE A 99 -18.73 -8.41 -9.28
N ALA A 100 -18.46 -8.02 -8.04
CA ALA A 100 -19.51 -7.52 -7.14
C ALA A 100 -20.13 -6.22 -7.66
N ALA A 101 -19.33 -5.27 -8.15
CA ALA A 101 -19.81 -3.96 -8.62
C ALA A 101 -20.70 -4.04 -9.87
N ALA A 102 -20.64 -5.14 -10.64
CA ALA A 102 -21.44 -5.32 -11.85
C ALA A 102 -22.96 -5.30 -11.60
N GLU A 103 -23.40 -5.59 -10.37
CA GLU A 103 -24.81 -5.55 -9.95
C GLU A 103 -25.27 -4.13 -9.55
N TYR A 104 -24.35 -3.14 -9.51
CA TYR A 104 -24.61 -1.79 -8.99
C TYR A 104 -24.25 -0.71 -10.01
N GLY A 105 -25.18 0.20 -10.30
CA GLY A 105 -24.97 1.29 -11.25
C GLY A 105 -24.23 2.53 -10.68
N ASN A 106 -23.98 2.56 -9.38
CA ASN A 106 -23.45 3.69 -8.62
C ASN A 106 -22.12 3.40 -7.90
N ILE A 107 -21.47 2.26 -8.21
CA ILE A 107 -20.22 1.84 -7.61
C ILE A 107 -19.14 1.71 -8.70
N TYR A 108 -18.01 2.38 -8.49
CA TYR A 108 -16.92 2.50 -9.46
C TYR A 108 -15.64 1.93 -8.86
N VAL A 109 -15.04 0.95 -9.52
CA VAL A 109 -13.84 0.25 -9.04
C VAL A 109 -12.61 0.75 -9.78
N VAL A 110 -11.59 1.15 -9.03
CA VAL A 110 -10.30 1.66 -9.54
C VAL A 110 -9.17 0.71 -9.13
N ASP A 111 -8.44 0.21 -10.12
CA ASP A 111 -7.16 -0.45 -9.91
C ASP A 111 -6.11 0.61 -9.57
N SER A 112 -5.57 0.61 -8.36
CA SER A 112 -4.55 1.60 -7.97
C SER A 112 -3.24 1.46 -8.74
N LYS A 113 -3.00 0.32 -9.41
CA LYS A 113 -1.70 -0.07 -9.97
C LYS A 113 -0.56 0.01 -8.95
N SER A 114 -0.87 0.06 -7.66
CA SER A 114 0.06 0.22 -6.55
C SER A 114 -0.29 -0.73 -5.40
N ALA A 115 0.33 -0.56 -4.24
CA ALA A 115 0.09 -1.33 -3.04
C ALA A 115 0.41 -0.50 -1.79
N ALA A 116 -0.01 -0.96 -0.61
CA ALA A 116 0.31 -0.36 0.68
C ALA A 116 0.03 1.16 0.69
N ILE A 117 0.99 1.95 1.14
CA ILE A 117 0.92 3.40 1.20
C ILE A 117 0.78 4.08 -0.18
N GLY A 118 1.21 3.42 -1.27
CA GLY A 118 1.01 3.94 -2.63
C GLY A 118 -0.45 3.92 -3.05
N SER A 119 -1.21 2.88 -2.68
CA SER A 119 -2.67 2.89 -2.78
C SER A 119 -3.30 3.81 -1.74
N GLY A 120 -2.63 4.00 -0.58
CA GLY A 120 -3.06 4.89 0.50
C GLY A 120 -3.18 6.34 0.06
N ILE A 121 -2.15 6.90 -0.60
CA ILE A 121 -2.20 8.29 -1.10
C ILE A 121 -3.27 8.47 -2.18
N LEU A 122 -3.53 7.45 -3.01
CA LEU A 122 -4.61 7.52 -4.00
C LEU A 122 -5.99 7.51 -3.33
N ALA A 123 -6.15 6.73 -2.25
CA ALA A 123 -7.39 6.71 -1.48
C ALA A 123 -7.61 8.02 -0.72
N GLU A 124 -6.54 8.64 -0.17
CA GLU A 124 -6.60 9.97 0.44
C GLU A 124 -7.03 11.03 -0.58
N TYR A 125 -6.43 11.02 -1.77
CA TYR A 125 -6.82 11.90 -2.86
C TYR A 125 -8.30 11.71 -3.27
N ALA A 126 -8.81 10.46 -3.26
CA ALA A 126 -10.22 10.18 -3.50
C ALA A 126 -11.13 10.82 -2.45
N LEU A 127 -10.75 10.78 -1.16
CA LEU A 127 -11.48 11.47 -0.09
C LEU A 127 -11.51 12.98 -0.30
N GLU A 128 -10.38 13.57 -0.67
CA GLU A 128 -10.33 15.01 -0.95
C GLU A 128 -11.26 15.40 -2.11
N CYS A 129 -11.33 14.60 -3.17
CA CYS A 129 -12.25 14.81 -4.26
C CYS A 129 -13.71 14.72 -3.81
N ALA A 130 -14.03 13.73 -2.95
CA ALA A 130 -15.37 13.58 -2.39
C ALA A 130 -15.74 14.76 -1.47
N ASP A 131 -14.81 15.22 -0.62
CA ASP A 131 -14.99 16.38 0.25
C ASP A 131 -15.20 17.69 -0.56
N LYS A 132 -14.64 17.78 -1.75
CA LYS A 132 -14.85 18.88 -2.72
C LYS A 132 -16.19 18.74 -3.47
N GLY A 133 -17.00 17.71 -3.19
CA GLY A 133 -18.33 17.49 -3.76
C GLY A 133 -18.33 16.88 -5.17
N MET A 134 -17.25 16.26 -5.61
CA MET A 134 -17.21 15.53 -6.88
C MET A 134 -18.08 14.27 -6.82
N ASP A 135 -18.77 13.92 -7.90
CA ASP A 135 -19.51 12.66 -7.99
C ASP A 135 -18.58 11.45 -8.16
N ALA A 136 -19.08 10.26 -7.80
CA ALA A 136 -18.27 9.03 -7.75
C ALA A 136 -17.68 8.64 -9.10
N LYS A 137 -18.40 8.85 -10.21
CA LYS A 137 -17.90 8.56 -11.55
C LYS A 137 -16.73 9.46 -11.92
N THR A 138 -16.89 10.77 -11.68
CA THR A 138 -15.84 11.78 -11.94
C THR A 138 -14.60 11.51 -11.07
N ILE A 139 -14.80 11.13 -9.79
CA ILE A 139 -13.68 10.72 -8.92
C ILE A 139 -12.95 9.52 -9.53
N ALA A 140 -13.66 8.45 -9.88
CA ALA A 140 -13.03 7.26 -10.45
C ALA A 140 -12.22 7.56 -11.72
N GLU A 141 -12.78 8.34 -12.66
CA GLU A 141 -12.09 8.76 -13.88
C GLU A 141 -10.85 9.64 -13.59
N THR A 142 -10.91 10.45 -12.52
CA THR A 142 -9.78 11.26 -12.06
C THR A 142 -8.67 10.37 -11.46
N LEU A 143 -9.05 9.42 -10.61
CA LEU A 143 -8.09 8.48 -10.00
C LEU A 143 -7.39 7.60 -11.04
N GLU A 144 -8.08 7.20 -12.12
CA GLU A 144 -7.48 6.42 -13.20
C GLU A 144 -6.33 7.14 -13.93
N LYS A 145 -6.35 8.46 -13.93
CA LYS A 145 -5.26 9.30 -14.45
C LYS A 145 -4.21 9.57 -13.37
N LYS A 146 -4.67 9.94 -12.17
CA LYS A 146 -3.81 10.33 -11.04
C LYS A 146 -2.91 9.20 -10.56
N ARG A 147 -3.36 7.93 -10.64
CA ARG A 147 -2.57 6.76 -10.24
C ARG A 147 -1.24 6.61 -10.98
N ASP A 148 -1.13 7.12 -12.21
CA ASP A 148 0.10 7.03 -12.99
C ASP A 148 1.19 8.05 -12.52
N GLU A 149 0.80 9.02 -11.68
CA GLU A 149 1.71 9.97 -11.03
C GLU A 149 2.28 9.45 -9.70
N ILE A 150 1.73 8.33 -9.17
CA ILE A 150 2.19 7.74 -7.91
C ILE A 150 3.65 7.29 -8.04
N CYS A 151 4.45 7.65 -7.07
CA CYS A 151 5.78 7.10 -6.83
C CYS A 151 5.78 6.40 -5.47
N LEU A 152 5.93 5.08 -5.48
CA LEU A 152 6.16 4.26 -4.29
C LEU A 152 7.57 3.72 -4.34
N ILE A 153 8.42 4.11 -3.41
CA ILE A 153 9.80 3.63 -3.29
C ILE A 153 9.98 3.00 -1.92
N ALA A 154 10.55 1.81 -1.85
CA ALA A 154 10.77 1.11 -0.60
C ALA A 154 12.16 0.46 -0.52
N LEU A 155 12.80 0.62 0.63
CA LEU A 155 14.00 -0.11 1.05
C LEU A 155 13.55 -1.34 1.84
N LEU A 156 13.96 -2.52 1.39
CA LEU A 156 13.64 -3.79 2.04
C LEU A 156 14.91 -4.41 2.67
N ASP A 157 14.70 -5.25 3.68
CA ASP A 157 15.79 -6.06 4.22
C ASP A 157 16.23 -7.16 3.25
N THR A 158 15.26 -7.75 2.55
CA THR A 158 15.49 -8.85 1.61
C THR A 158 14.37 -8.94 0.57
N LEU A 159 14.61 -9.58 -0.57
CA LEU A 159 13.58 -9.94 -1.55
C LEU A 159 12.99 -11.34 -1.33
N GLU A 160 13.42 -12.08 -0.32
CA GLU A 160 13.00 -13.47 -0.11
C GLU A 160 11.50 -13.62 0.07
N TYR A 161 10.86 -12.72 0.85
CA TYR A 161 9.43 -12.70 1.06
C TYR A 161 8.65 -12.50 -0.24
N LEU A 162 9.04 -11.50 -1.05
CA LEU A 162 8.45 -11.23 -2.37
C LEU A 162 8.64 -12.41 -3.33
N LYS A 163 9.81 -13.04 -3.30
CA LYS A 163 10.13 -14.20 -4.14
C LYS A 163 9.32 -15.42 -3.75
N LYS A 164 9.27 -15.76 -2.45
CA LYS A 164 8.51 -16.90 -1.93
C LYS A 164 7.00 -16.68 -2.12
N GLY A 165 6.53 -15.44 -1.93
CA GLY A 165 5.14 -15.04 -2.17
C GLY A 165 4.76 -14.93 -3.66
N GLY A 166 5.73 -15.02 -4.59
CA GLY A 166 5.47 -14.95 -6.03
C GLY A 166 5.04 -13.58 -6.56
N ARG A 167 5.27 -12.49 -5.81
CA ARG A 167 4.91 -11.11 -6.19
C ARG A 167 6.06 -10.33 -6.80
N ILE A 168 7.18 -10.98 -7.07
CA ILE A 168 8.29 -10.44 -7.86
C ILE A 168 8.64 -11.39 -9.00
N SER A 169 9.00 -10.85 -10.16
CA SER A 169 9.38 -11.66 -11.31
C SER A 169 10.57 -12.58 -11.01
N LYS A 170 10.50 -13.84 -11.47
CA LYS A 170 11.59 -14.83 -11.36
C LYS A 170 12.87 -14.39 -12.07
N THR A 171 12.78 -13.47 -13.01
CA THR A 171 13.92 -12.93 -13.77
C THR A 171 14.72 -11.89 -13.02
N VAL A 172 14.21 -11.40 -11.89
CA VAL A 172 15.00 -10.51 -11.02
C VAL A 172 16.12 -11.32 -10.39
N ALA A 173 17.30 -11.25 -11.03
CA ALA A 173 18.52 -11.88 -10.54
C ALA A 173 18.94 -11.21 -9.23
N PHE A 174 18.59 -11.82 -8.12
CA PHE A 174 19.14 -11.47 -6.84
C PHE A 174 20.37 -12.32 -6.59
N ALA A 175 21.52 -11.70 -6.43
CA ALA A 175 22.71 -12.37 -5.96
C ALA A 175 22.48 -12.77 -4.49
N GLY A 176 21.79 -13.91 -4.29
CA GLY A 176 21.63 -14.50 -2.97
C GLY A 176 23.02 -14.80 -2.39
N GLY A 177 23.25 -14.39 -1.15
CA GLY A 177 24.48 -14.69 -0.45
C GLY A 177 25.39 -13.53 -0.09
N LEU A 178 25.13 -12.31 -0.55
CA LEU A 178 25.85 -11.13 -0.05
C LEU A 178 25.18 -10.62 1.23
N LEU A 179 25.85 -10.84 2.33
CA LEU A 179 25.43 -10.39 3.66
C LEU A 179 25.18 -8.87 3.65
N ASN A 180 24.03 -8.45 4.20
CA ASN A 180 23.68 -7.04 4.43
C ASN A 180 23.42 -6.19 3.15
N ILE A 181 22.98 -6.82 2.04
CA ILE A 181 22.51 -6.10 0.85
C ILE A 181 21.02 -5.86 0.96
N LYS A 182 20.64 -4.58 0.98
CA LYS A 182 19.25 -4.11 1.04
C LYS A 182 18.80 -3.63 -0.35
N PRO A 183 17.76 -4.26 -0.93
CA PRO A 183 17.21 -3.82 -2.21
C PRO A 183 16.33 -2.59 -2.02
N VAL A 184 16.36 -1.70 -3.02
CA VAL A 184 15.37 -0.62 -3.19
C VAL A 184 14.49 -0.98 -4.37
N ILE A 185 13.19 -0.97 -4.12
CA ILE A 185 12.16 -1.29 -5.11
C ILE A 185 11.24 -0.11 -5.37
N THR A 186 10.56 -0.17 -6.50
CA THR A 186 9.41 0.67 -6.85
C THR A 186 8.30 -0.19 -7.46
N VAL A 187 7.11 0.38 -7.61
CA VAL A 187 6.01 -0.24 -8.35
C VAL A 187 5.74 0.57 -9.60
N VAL A 188 5.74 -0.09 -10.75
CA VAL A 188 5.44 0.50 -12.06
C VAL A 188 4.39 -0.37 -12.75
N ASP A 189 3.27 0.23 -13.13
CA ASP A 189 2.15 -0.48 -13.75
C ASP A 189 1.71 -1.75 -12.99
N GLY A 190 1.72 -1.69 -11.66
CA GLY A 190 1.35 -2.81 -10.78
C GLY A 190 2.41 -3.91 -10.69
N GLU A 191 3.65 -3.67 -11.08
CA GLU A 191 4.75 -4.63 -10.99
C GLU A 191 5.91 -4.10 -10.17
N ILE A 192 6.52 -4.96 -9.35
CA ILE A 192 7.70 -4.61 -8.58
C ILE A 192 8.94 -4.60 -9.48
N GLN A 193 9.66 -3.49 -9.43
CA GLN A 193 10.97 -3.32 -10.06
C GLN A 193 12.05 -3.04 -9.01
N VAL A 194 13.18 -3.73 -9.10
CA VAL A 194 14.37 -3.42 -8.28
C VAL A 194 15.14 -2.29 -8.95
N ILE A 195 15.16 -1.13 -8.33
CA ILE A 195 15.77 0.10 -8.86
C ILE A 195 17.12 0.42 -8.22
N GLY A 196 17.55 -0.39 -7.26
CA GLY A 196 18.85 -0.23 -6.64
C GLY A 196 19.14 -1.26 -5.57
N LYS A 197 20.39 -1.28 -5.12
CA LYS A 197 20.87 -2.13 -4.03
C LYS A 197 21.86 -1.33 -3.19
N ALA A 198 21.75 -1.41 -1.89
CA ALA A 198 22.63 -0.72 -0.95
C ALA A 198 23.23 -1.70 0.05
N ARG A 199 24.38 -1.37 0.62
CA ARG A 199 24.98 -2.15 1.69
C ARG A 199 24.70 -1.49 3.05
N GLY A 200 23.79 -2.10 3.81
CA GLY A 200 23.33 -1.55 5.10
C GLY A 200 22.36 -0.38 4.99
N SER A 201 21.78 -0.01 6.14
CA SER A 201 20.67 0.96 6.19
C SER A 201 21.09 2.39 5.78
N LYS A 202 22.28 2.86 6.17
CA LYS A 202 22.74 4.21 5.84
C LYS A 202 22.84 4.44 4.31
N GLN A 203 23.45 3.49 3.59
CA GLN A 203 23.50 3.59 2.12
C GLN A 203 22.11 3.41 1.51
N GLY A 204 21.25 2.57 2.14
CA GLY A 204 19.86 2.40 1.74
C GLY A 204 19.07 3.70 1.84
N ASN A 205 19.16 4.41 2.95
CA ASN A 205 18.51 5.71 3.16
C ASN A 205 18.97 6.75 2.12
N ASN A 206 20.28 6.84 1.84
CA ASN A 206 20.80 7.74 0.81
C ASN A 206 20.29 7.36 -0.59
N LEU A 207 20.14 6.06 -0.86
CA LEU A 207 19.62 5.58 -2.14
C LEU A 207 18.12 5.88 -2.28
N LEU A 208 17.31 5.80 -1.20
CA LEU A 208 15.92 6.26 -1.22
C LEU A 208 15.84 7.74 -1.62
N VAL A 209 16.63 8.61 -0.98
CA VAL A 209 16.69 10.04 -1.30
C VAL A 209 17.07 10.27 -2.77
N GLN A 210 18.11 9.58 -3.25
CA GLN A 210 18.53 9.66 -4.65
C GLN A 210 17.38 9.27 -5.59
N LYS A 211 16.67 8.18 -5.31
CA LYS A 211 15.56 7.70 -6.15
C LYS A 211 14.36 8.65 -6.14
N ILE A 212 14.10 9.32 -5.03
CA ILE A 212 13.10 10.39 -4.95
C ILE A 212 13.47 11.54 -5.90
N HIS A 213 14.73 11.99 -5.88
CA HIS A 213 15.19 13.04 -6.81
C HIS A 213 15.14 12.58 -8.27
N GLU A 214 15.55 11.35 -8.57
CA GLU A 214 15.52 10.77 -9.92
C GLU A 214 14.09 10.62 -10.48
N SER A 215 13.07 10.50 -9.62
CA SER A 215 11.67 10.40 -10.03
C SER A 215 11.00 11.73 -10.37
N GLY A 216 11.72 12.85 -10.25
CA GLY A 216 11.19 14.21 -10.45
C GLY A 216 10.92 14.96 -9.15
N GLY A 217 11.08 14.33 -7.99
CA GLY A 217 10.83 14.92 -6.68
C GLY A 217 9.37 14.81 -6.22
N ILE A 218 9.14 15.31 -5.02
CA ILE A 218 7.86 15.22 -4.30
C ILE A 218 7.01 16.45 -4.60
N ASP A 219 5.74 16.22 -4.95
CA ASP A 219 4.72 17.26 -4.91
C ASP A 219 4.22 17.39 -3.47
N PHE A 220 4.59 18.49 -2.80
CA PHE A 220 4.23 18.73 -1.40
C PHE A 220 2.82 19.29 -1.20
N ASP A 221 2.11 19.61 -2.27
CA ASP A 221 0.71 20.03 -2.23
C ASP A 221 -0.25 18.83 -2.26
N GLU A 222 0.29 17.64 -2.52
CA GLU A 222 -0.44 16.37 -2.62
C GLU A 222 -0.14 15.45 -1.42
N PRO A 223 -0.95 14.38 -1.18
CA PRO A 223 -0.72 13.43 -0.11
C PRO A 223 0.65 12.75 -0.15
N ILE A 224 1.28 12.63 1.03
CA ILE A 224 2.55 11.93 1.24
C ILE A 224 2.36 11.00 2.43
N ILE A 225 2.65 9.71 2.27
CA ILE A 225 2.60 8.73 3.36
C ILE A 225 3.92 7.99 3.45
N LEU A 226 4.45 7.86 4.65
CA LEU A 226 5.58 7.01 4.97
C LEU A 226 5.10 5.67 5.51
N GLY A 227 5.82 4.58 5.22
CA GLY A 227 5.50 3.25 5.70
C GLY A 227 6.68 2.56 6.34
N TYR A 228 6.42 1.75 7.36
CA TYR A 228 7.42 0.86 7.93
C TYR A 228 6.81 -0.52 8.21
N SER A 229 7.67 -1.54 8.33
CA SER A 229 7.24 -2.89 8.68
C SER A 229 8.09 -3.46 9.82
N GLY A 230 7.47 -4.32 10.65
CA GLY A 230 8.13 -4.94 11.79
C GLY A 230 7.65 -4.39 13.12
N LEU A 231 8.42 -4.65 14.20
CA LEU A 231 8.03 -4.36 15.58
C LEU A 231 8.38 -2.94 16.04
N SER A 232 9.08 -2.14 15.19
CA SER A 232 9.54 -0.81 15.56
C SER A 232 9.63 0.10 14.34
N ASP A 233 9.29 1.37 14.54
CA ASP A 233 9.43 2.45 13.56
C ASP A 233 10.82 3.10 13.55
N SER A 234 11.77 2.58 14.32
CA SER A 234 13.09 3.17 14.53
C SER A 234 13.88 3.41 13.23
N TYR A 235 13.75 2.48 12.26
CA TYR A 235 14.39 2.64 10.94
C TYR A 235 13.75 3.78 10.14
N LEU A 236 12.43 3.91 10.21
CA LEU A 236 11.73 5.01 9.55
C LEU A 236 12.10 6.35 10.19
N LYS A 237 12.06 6.46 11.51
CA LYS A 237 12.45 7.69 12.24
C LYS A 237 13.87 8.11 11.90
N LYS A 238 14.79 7.13 11.86
CA LYS A 238 16.18 7.41 11.45
C LYS A 238 16.27 7.85 10.00
N TYR A 239 15.49 7.26 9.10
CA TYR A 239 15.44 7.69 7.69
C TYR A 239 14.98 9.15 7.57
N VAL A 240 13.89 9.53 8.23
CA VAL A 240 13.37 10.90 8.21
C VAL A 240 14.41 11.89 8.75
N GLU A 241 15.09 11.56 9.86
CA GLU A 241 16.14 12.39 10.44
C GLU A 241 17.35 12.53 9.51
N ASP A 242 17.85 11.41 8.96
CA ASP A 242 19.00 11.39 8.05
C ASP A 242 18.70 12.10 6.71
N SER A 243 17.43 12.26 6.34
CA SER A 243 16.96 12.83 5.06
C SER A 243 16.17 14.13 5.23
N ARG A 244 16.33 14.82 6.37
CA ARG A 244 15.52 16.00 6.73
C ARG A 244 15.46 17.07 5.64
N ASP A 245 16.54 17.23 4.89
CA ASP A 245 16.66 18.26 3.85
C ASP A 245 15.66 18.08 2.69
N ILE A 246 15.21 16.85 2.40
CA ILE A 246 14.25 16.61 1.30
C ILE A 246 12.79 16.91 1.70
N TRP A 247 12.49 16.97 3.00
CA TRP A 247 11.12 17.12 3.51
C TRP A 247 10.70 18.57 3.69
N GLN A 248 11.58 19.54 3.41
CA GLN A 248 11.35 20.96 3.65
C GLN A 248 11.00 21.21 5.12
N ASP A 249 9.93 21.96 5.39
CA ASP A 249 9.39 22.22 6.73
C ASP A 249 8.45 21.12 7.24
N LYS A 250 8.15 20.11 6.42
CA LYS A 250 7.17 19.04 6.73
C LYS A 250 7.76 17.84 7.48
N ALA A 251 9.07 17.78 7.72
CA ALA A 251 9.74 16.61 8.32
C ALA A 251 9.10 16.13 9.65
N ASP A 252 8.59 17.04 10.46
CA ASP A 252 8.00 16.76 11.77
C ASP A 252 6.47 16.46 11.70
N SER A 253 5.86 16.62 10.52
CA SER A 253 4.42 16.44 10.28
C SER A 253 4.09 15.38 9.23
N LEU A 254 5.08 14.61 8.81
CA LEU A 254 4.87 13.54 7.84
C LEU A 254 4.01 12.43 8.42
N ASP A 255 2.95 12.09 7.71
CA ASP A 255 2.11 10.94 8.05
C ASP A 255 2.87 9.63 7.87
N SER A 256 2.71 8.73 8.83
CA SER A 256 3.32 7.40 8.76
C SER A 256 2.38 6.30 9.25
N THR A 257 2.59 5.09 8.74
CA THR A 257 1.81 3.93 9.15
C THR A 257 2.64 2.65 9.18
N LEU A 258 2.28 1.74 10.08
CA LEU A 258 2.74 0.36 10.04
C LEU A 258 2.05 -0.35 8.86
N ILE A 259 2.83 -1.00 8.01
CA ILE A 259 2.34 -1.76 6.85
C ILE A 259 1.50 -2.95 7.32
N CYS A 260 0.37 -3.22 6.64
CA CYS A 260 -0.60 -4.24 6.99
C CYS A 260 -0.04 -5.66 6.90
N SER A 261 -0.79 -6.61 7.50
CA SER A 261 -0.37 -8.01 7.59
C SER A 261 -0.23 -8.68 6.23
N VAL A 262 -1.13 -8.36 5.30
CA VAL A 262 -1.11 -8.94 3.94
C VAL A 262 0.15 -8.49 3.18
N ILE A 263 0.46 -7.20 3.16
CA ILE A 263 1.67 -6.68 2.51
C ILE A 263 2.91 -7.14 3.28
N GLY A 264 2.88 -7.14 4.62
CA GLY A 264 3.96 -7.64 5.47
C GLY A 264 4.34 -9.09 5.20
N THR A 265 3.35 -9.95 4.87
CA THR A 265 3.58 -11.34 4.44
C THR A 265 4.51 -11.42 3.23
N HIS A 266 4.41 -10.48 2.29
CA HIS A 266 5.17 -10.47 1.05
C HIS A 266 6.44 -9.61 1.09
N THR A 267 6.53 -8.64 1.99
CA THR A 267 7.69 -7.74 2.10
C THR A 267 8.62 -8.08 3.26
N GLY A 268 8.09 -8.76 4.28
CA GLY A 268 8.79 -9.04 5.53
C GLY A 268 8.94 -7.80 6.43
N PRO A 269 9.62 -7.97 7.58
CA PRO A 269 9.94 -6.88 8.48
C PRO A 269 11.12 -6.05 7.97
N GLY A 270 11.29 -4.83 8.51
CA GLY A 270 12.43 -3.95 8.25
C GLY A 270 12.31 -3.09 6.98
N VAL A 271 11.10 -2.95 6.44
CA VAL A 271 10.81 -2.04 5.32
C VAL A 271 10.80 -0.60 5.79
N VAL A 272 11.35 0.30 4.97
CA VAL A 272 11.11 1.74 5.00
C VAL A 272 10.62 2.15 3.61
N ALA A 273 9.45 2.75 3.55
CA ALA A 273 8.80 3.10 2.29
C ALA A 273 8.30 4.55 2.30
N VAL A 274 8.27 5.14 1.11
CA VAL A 274 7.73 6.48 0.86
C VAL A 274 6.80 6.42 -0.34
N ALA A 275 5.60 6.97 -0.19
CA ALA A 275 4.67 7.18 -1.30
C ALA A 275 4.34 8.67 -1.43
N PHE A 276 4.36 9.16 -2.64
CA PHE A 276 4.08 10.56 -2.98
C PHE A 276 3.62 10.65 -4.45
N PHE A 277 3.00 11.77 -4.81
CA PHE A 277 2.79 12.12 -6.21
C PHE A 277 4.02 12.86 -6.74
N LYS A 278 4.43 12.51 -7.97
CA LYS A 278 5.56 13.16 -8.64
C LYS A 278 5.23 14.62 -8.94
N LYS A 279 6.22 15.47 -8.78
CA LYS A 279 6.10 16.85 -9.23
C LYS A 279 6.00 16.88 -10.75
N GLY A 280 4.92 17.50 -11.26
CA GLY A 280 4.64 17.61 -12.68
C GLY A 280 5.63 18.52 -13.43
#